data_0eb61b54e81fdaefcfd6c140f98ca777
#
_entry.id   0eb61b54e81fdaefcfd6c140f98ca777
#
_cell.length_a   1.000
_cell.length_b   1.000
_cell.length_c   1.000
_cell.angle_alpha   90.00
_cell.angle_beta   90.00
_cell.angle_gamma   90.00
#
_symmetry.space_group_name_H-M   'P 1'
#
loop_
_entity.id
_entity.type
_entity.pdbx_description
1 polymer ?
#
loop_
_entity_poly.entity_id
_entity_poly.type
_entity_poly.pdbx_seq_one_letter_code
_entity_poly.pdbx_strand_id
1 'polypeptide(L)'
;MYCIVTVENIKVSKITITTTTSNKIATGKKVTLKATVTPSNAYNKGVTWKSSNTKVATVSSSGVVTTKKKMGGKTVTITATAKDGSGKKASYKIYVKKGIVKKVYISGVKSVKAGKKLYLKGKTSASSGANRTLKWSSSNTKYAKVSSKGTVTTYKAGKKKIREDHSKSSGWK
;
A
#
# COMPACT_ATOMS: atom_id res chain seq x y z
N MET A 1 -11.06 -64.51 19.34
CA MET A 1 -10.22 -63.43 19.92
C MET A 1 -10.21 -62.27 18.95
N TYR A 2 -10.80 -61.13 19.26
CA TYR A 2 -10.83 -59.95 18.37
C TYR A 2 -9.74 -58.98 18.77
N CYS A 3 -8.90 -58.59 17.85
CA CYS A 3 -7.92 -57.54 18.07
C CYS A 3 -8.56 -56.19 17.70
N ILE A 4 -8.71 -55.30 18.67
CA ILE A 4 -9.20 -53.92 18.42
C ILE A 4 -7.98 -53.08 18.17
N VAL A 5 -7.80 -52.60 16.93
CA VAL A 5 -6.77 -51.62 16.58
C VAL A 5 -7.40 -50.24 16.68
N THR A 6 -6.96 -49.47 17.68
CA THR A 6 -7.31 -48.04 17.80
C THR A 6 -6.33 -47.19 17.04
N VAL A 7 -6.81 -46.41 16.06
CA VAL A 7 -5.98 -45.46 15.37
C VAL A 7 -6.12 -44.08 16.06
N GLU A 8 -5.07 -43.67 16.76
CA GLU A 8 -5.04 -42.33 17.34
C GLU A 8 -4.75 -41.26 16.30
N ASN A 9 -5.63 -40.29 16.21
CA ASN A 9 -5.43 -39.12 15.34
C ASN A 9 -4.49 -38.12 15.99
N ILE A 10 -3.21 -38.13 15.61
CA ILE A 10 -2.20 -37.19 16.10
C ILE A 10 -2.60 -35.79 15.65
N LYS A 11 -2.91 -34.93 16.61
CA LYS A 11 -3.32 -33.53 16.35
C LYS A 11 -2.13 -32.59 16.24
N VAL A 12 -2.37 -31.45 15.59
CA VAL A 12 -1.40 -30.35 15.49
C VAL A 12 -1.15 -29.76 16.87
N SER A 13 0.13 -29.71 17.26
CA SER A 13 0.59 -29.10 18.52
C SER A 13 1.07 -27.66 18.30
N LYS A 14 1.62 -27.34 17.09
CA LYS A 14 2.16 -26.02 16.76
C LYS A 14 2.01 -25.70 15.27
N ILE A 15 1.82 -24.42 14.95
CA ILE A 15 1.91 -23.87 13.59
C ILE A 15 3.04 -22.85 13.57
N THR A 16 3.87 -22.90 12.51
CA THR A 16 4.90 -21.89 12.24
C THR A 16 4.61 -21.24 10.89
N ILE A 17 4.62 -19.90 10.83
CA ILE A 17 4.45 -19.15 9.58
C ILE A 17 5.79 -18.59 9.15
N THR A 18 6.18 -18.87 7.90
CA THR A 18 7.41 -18.39 7.29
C THR A 18 7.11 -17.69 5.96
N THR A 19 8.06 -16.89 5.50
CA THR A 19 8.06 -16.27 4.18
C THR A 19 9.49 -16.07 3.72
N THR A 20 9.72 -16.10 2.41
CA THR A 20 11.04 -15.82 1.79
C THR A 20 11.32 -14.33 1.64
N THR A 21 10.36 -13.47 1.96
CA THR A 21 10.47 -12.02 1.79
C THR A 21 10.23 -11.28 3.10
N SER A 22 10.57 -9.99 3.13
CA SER A 22 10.32 -9.13 4.28
C SER A 22 8.82 -9.00 4.58
N ASN A 23 8.46 -8.81 5.85
CA ASN A 23 7.10 -8.49 6.29
C ASN A 23 6.67 -7.05 5.93
N LYS A 24 7.57 -6.25 5.33
CA LYS A 24 7.29 -4.89 4.86
C LYS A 24 6.96 -4.90 3.37
N ILE A 25 5.70 -4.91 3.01
CA ILE A 25 5.19 -5.10 1.63
C ILE A 25 4.69 -3.78 1.07
N ALA A 26 5.03 -3.48 -0.20
CA ALA A 26 4.48 -2.29 -0.87
C ALA A 26 2.98 -2.46 -1.18
N THR A 27 2.24 -1.34 -1.27
CA THR A 27 0.80 -1.37 -1.60
C THR A 27 0.55 -2.02 -2.96
N GLY A 28 -0.50 -2.83 -3.06
CA GLY A 28 -0.89 -3.54 -4.28
C GLY A 28 0.04 -4.70 -4.66
N LYS A 29 0.94 -5.12 -3.76
CA LYS A 29 1.86 -6.25 -3.99
C LYS A 29 1.40 -7.49 -3.22
N LYS A 30 1.94 -8.63 -3.63
CA LYS A 30 1.67 -9.94 -3.03
C LYS A 30 2.89 -10.44 -2.26
N VAL A 31 2.62 -11.28 -1.26
CA VAL A 31 3.63 -12.08 -0.55
C VAL A 31 2.99 -13.43 -0.21
N THR A 32 3.77 -14.50 -0.34
CA THR A 32 3.33 -15.84 0.03
C THR A 32 3.82 -16.16 1.44
N LEU A 33 2.90 -16.56 2.30
CA LEU A 33 3.16 -17.13 3.61
C LEU A 33 3.03 -18.65 3.52
N LYS A 34 3.96 -19.37 4.13
CA LYS A 34 3.93 -20.83 4.28
C LYS A 34 3.63 -21.18 5.74
N ALA A 35 2.60 -21.96 5.97
CA ALA A 35 2.35 -22.55 7.28
C ALA A 35 2.95 -23.95 7.33
N THR A 36 3.71 -24.24 8.37
CA THR A 36 4.22 -25.58 8.70
C THR A 36 3.63 -26.00 10.04
N VAL A 37 3.09 -27.20 10.12
CA VAL A 37 2.50 -27.75 11.33
C VAL A 37 3.45 -28.76 11.98
N THR A 38 3.39 -28.87 13.29
CA THR A 38 4.11 -29.84 14.11
C THR A 38 3.07 -30.61 14.92
N PRO A 39 3.21 -31.95 15.08
CA PRO A 39 4.24 -32.80 14.49
C PRO A 39 4.00 -33.04 12.98
N SER A 40 5.03 -33.50 12.28
CA SER A 40 4.97 -33.74 10.83
C SER A 40 4.05 -34.89 10.43
N ASN A 41 3.74 -35.78 11.35
CA ASN A 41 2.81 -36.89 11.20
C ASN A 41 1.39 -36.59 11.71
N ALA A 42 1.05 -35.29 11.95
CA ALA A 42 -0.31 -34.88 12.25
C ALA A 42 -1.28 -35.38 11.15
N TYR A 43 -2.43 -35.95 11.56
CA TYR A 43 -3.36 -36.58 10.61
C TYR A 43 -3.99 -35.58 9.63
N ASN A 44 -4.18 -34.32 10.03
CA ASN A 44 -4.63 -33.26 9.16
C ASN A 44 -3.72 -32.03 9.30
N LYS A 45 -2.90 -31.81 8.26
CA LYS A 45 -1.92 -30.69 8.22
C LYS A 45 -2.52 -29.42 7.60
N GLY A 46 -3.79 -29.44 7.23
CA GLY A 46 -4.47 -28.31 6.61
C GLY A 46 -4.61 -27.15 7.57
N VAL A 47 -4.52 -25.93 7.03
CA VAL A 47 -4.78 -24.69 7.76
C VAL A 47 -5.80 -23.83 7.04
N THR A 48 -6.52 -23.01 7.79
CA THR A 48 -7.33 -21.92 7.29
C THR A 48 -6.62 -20.60 7.53
N TRP A 49 -6.69 -19.69 6.55
CA TRP A 49 -6.08 -18.38 6.64
C TRP A 49 -7.13 -17.29 6.86
N LYS A 50 -6.85 -16.35 7.76
CA LYS A 50 -7.72 -15.19 8.01
C LYS A 50 -6.89 -13.90 8.10
N SER A 51 -7.39 -12.83 7.47
CA SER A 51 -6.87 -11.48 7.62
C SER A 51 -7.65 -10.73 8.70
N SER A 52 -6.95 -10.02 9.57
CA SER A 52 -7.57 -9.15 10.59
C SER A 52 -8.27 -7.92 9.97
N ASN A 53 -7.88 -7.53 8.73
CA ASN A 53 -8.49 -6.41 8.03
C ASN A 53 -8.38 -6.60 6.51
N THR A 54 -9.45 -7.08 5.91
CA THR A 54 -9.53 -7.33 4.45
C THR A 54 -9.51 -6.05 3.60
N LYS A 55 -9.81 -4.88 4.19
CA LYS A 55 -9.65 -3.57 3.53
C LYS A 55 -8.18 -3.21 3.35
N VAL A 56 -7.27 -3.73 4.20
CA VAL A 56 -5.82 -3.50 4.12
C VAL A 56 -5.13 -4.57 3.27
N ALA A 57 -5.42 -5.84 3.54
CA ALA A 57 -4.91 -6.97 2.75
C ALA A 57 -5.85 -8.18 2.86
N THR A 58 -5.93 -8.93 1.78
CA THR A 58 -6.62 -10.23 1.73
C THR A 58 -5.61 -11.35 1.73
N VAL A 59 -6.02 -12.54 2.16
CA VAL A 59 -5.23 -13.78 2.07
C VAL A 59 -6.03 -14.86 1.36
N SER A 60 -5.39 -15.63 0.50
CA SER A 60 -6.00 -16.81 -0.15
C SER A 60 -5.89 -18.05 0.73
N SER A 61 -6.61 -19.11 0.37
CA SER A 61 -6.49 -20.43 1.01
C SER A 61 -5.08 -21.02 0.91
N SER A 62 -4.31 -20.64 -0.11
CA SER A 62 -2.91 -21.03 -0.30
C SER A 62 -1.89 -20.14 0.42
N GLY A 63 -2.33 -19.18 1.26
CA GLY A 63 -1.45 -18.29 2.02
C GLY A 63 -0.89 -17.10 1.23
N VAL A 64 -1.41 -16.82 0.02
CA VAL A 64 -0.99 -15.65 -0.74
C VAL A 64 -1.70 -14.40 -0.21
N VAL A 65 -0.94 -13.52 0.42
CA VAL A 65 -1.43 -12.24 0.92
C VAL A 65 -1.30 -11.18 -0.17
N THR A 66 -2.40 -10.45 -0.44
CA THR A 66 -2.44 -9.33 -1.39
C THR A 66 -2.78 -8.04 -0.66
N THR A 67 -1.84 -7.10 -0.63
CA THR A 67 -2.07 -5.77 -0.03
C THR A 67 -2.90 -4.89 -0.97
N LYS A 68 -3.82 -4.12 -0.41
CA LYS A 68 -4.68 -3.21 -1.19
C LYS A 68 -3.94 -1.92 -1.55
N LYS A 69 -4.31 -1.32 -2.69
CA LYS A 69 -3.81 0.01 -3.10
C LYS A 69 -4.20 1.08 -2.07
N LYS A 70 -3.41 2.13 -1.93
CA LYS A 70 -3.63 3.29 -1.03
C LYS A 70 -3.62 2.96 0.48
N MET A 71 -3.24 1.75 0.89
CA MET A 71 -3.19 1.32 2.30
C MET A 71 -1.79 1.44 2.93
N GLY A 72 -0.91 2.26 2.34
CA GLY A 72 0.44 2.50 2.88
C GLY A 72 0.43 3.08 4.30
N GLY A 73 1.33 2.59 5.15
CA GLY A 73 1.42 2.93 6.56
C GLY A 73 0.51 2.11 7.47
N LYS A 74 -0.32 1.22 6.93
CA LYS A 74 -1.19 0.34 7.71
C LYS A 74 -0.52 -1.00 8.02
N THR A 75 -1.00 -1.63 9.07
CA THR A 75 -0.58 -2.96 9.52
C THR A 75 -1.77 -3.91 9.45
N VAL A 76 -1.52 -5.17 9.13
CA VAL A 76 -2.52 -6.22 9.13
C VAL A 76 -1.90 -7.52 9.68
N THR A 77 -2.67 -8.25 10.47
CA THR A 77 -2.27 -9.56 11.00
C THR A 77 -2.95 -10.66 10.18
N ILE A 78 -2.16 -11.61 9.71
CA ILE A 78 -2.64 -12.81 9.02
C ILE A 78 -2.51 -13.98 9.99
N THR A 79 -3.59 -14.70 10.19
CA THR A 79 -3.65 -15.85 11.12
C THR A 79 -3.90 -17.13 10.35
N ALA A 80 -3.10 -18.15 10.63
CA ALA A 80 -3.32 -19.53 10.21
C ALA A 80 -3.91 -20.31 11.40
N THR A 81 -4.97 -21.08 11.16
CA THR A 81 -5.63 -21.94 12.17
C THR A 81 -5.65 -23.37 11.64
N ALA A 82 -5.25 -24.34 12.45
CA ALA A 82 -5.29 -25.76 12.11
C ALA A 82 -6.73 -26.25 11.84
N LYS A 83 -6.88 -27.13 10.84
CA LYS A 83 -8.17 -27.71 10.45
C LYS A 83 -8.50 -29.03 11.19
N ASP A 84 -7.58 -29.52 12.03
CA ASP A 84 -7.73 -30.80 12.76
C ASP A 84 -8.55 -30.70 14.05
N GLY A 85 -9.14 -29.53 14.30
CA GLY A 85 -9.89 -29.28 15.54
C GLY A 85 -9.02 -29.04 16.78
N SER A 86 -7.68 -29.01 16.67
CA SER A 86 -6.78 -28.70 17.80
C SER A 86 -6.87 -27.25 18.29
N GLY A 87 -7.49 -26.37 17.50
CA GLY A 87 -7.57 -24.93 17.81
C GLY A 87 -6.24 -24.18 17.72
N LYS A 88 -5.15 -24.85 17.31
CA LYS A 88 -3.83 -24.22 17.21
C LYS A 88 -3.79 -23.15 16.14
N LYS A 89 -3.15 -22.03 16.47
CA LYS A 89 -3.07 -20.84 15.63
C LYS A 89 -1.65 -20.28 15.61
N ALA A 90 -1.30 -19.65 14.50
CA ALA A 90 -0.12 -18.78 14.39
C ALA A 90 -0.50 -17.51 13.67
N SER A 91 0.18 -16.42 13.99
CA SER A 91 -0.09 -15.10 13.41
C SER A 91 1.17 -14.48 12.86
N TYR A 92 1.03 -13.77 11.71
CA TYR A 92 2.11 -13.06 11.06
C TYR A 92 1.69 -11.63 10.76
N LYS A 93 2.47 -10.65 11.25
CA LYS A 93 2.19 -9.24 11.10
C LYS A 93 2.84 -8.70 9.83
N ILE A 94 2.04 -8.07 8.96
CA ILE A 94 2.47 -7.45 7.71
C ILE A 94 2.34 -5.94 7.84
N TYR A 95 3.41 -5.22 7.44
CA TYR A 95 3.46 -3.76 7.38
C TYR A 95 3.36 -3.33 5.91
N VAL A 96 2.33 -2.57 5.57
CA VAL A 96 2.17 -2.03 4.22
C VAL A 96 3.01 -0.76 4.09
N LYS A 97 4.07 -0.81 3.26
CA LYS A 97 4.98 0.34 3.08
C LYS A 97 4.21 1.55 2.58
N LYS A 98 4.40 2.70 3.22
CA LYS A 98 3.93 3.99 2.72
C LYS A 98 4.75 4.37 1.49
N GLY A 99 4.06 4.68 0.38
CA GLY A 99 4.74 5.21 -0.80
C GLY A 99 5.12 6.67 -0.58
N ILE A 100 6.25 7.08 -1.13
CA ILE A 100 6.77 8.45 -1.07
C ILE A 100 6.94 9.02 -2.48
N VAL A 101 6.65 10.31 -2.65
CA VAL A 101 7.00 11.08 -3.84
C VAL A 101 8.47 11.48 -3.70
N LYS A 102 9.29 11.10 -4.69
CA LYS A 102 10.73 11.38 -4.70
C LYS A 102 11.05 12.73 -5.34
N LYS A 103 10.37 13.04 -6.47
CA LYS A 103 10.56 14.29 -7.21
C LYS A 103 9.23 14.74 -7.83
N VAL A 104 9.08 16.05 -7.95
CA VAL A 104 8.02 16.69 -8.71
C VAL A 104 8.66 17.44 -9.87
N TYR A 105 8.12 17.28 -11.05
CA TYR A 105 8.53 17.97 -12.26
C TYR A 105 7.38 18.83 -12.74
N ILE A 106 7.67 20.06 -13.13
CA ILE A 106 6.72 20.97 -13.76
C ILE A 106 7.23 21.27 -15.16
N SER A 107 6.37 21.16 -16.15
CA SER A 107 6.64 21.52 -17.54
C SER A 107 5.53 22.42 -18.07
N GLY A 108 5.88 23.20 -19.07
CA GLY A 108 5.04 24.20 -19.72
C GLY A 108 5.84 25.41 -20.10
N VAL A 109 5.19 26.41 -20.74
CA VAL A 109 5.84 27.67 -21.07
C VAL A 109 6.12 28.47 -19.80
N LYS A 110 7.30 29.11 -19.74
CA LYS A 110 7.78 29.82 -18.55
C LYS A 110 7.28 31.28 -18.47
N SER A 111 6.73 31.79 -19.54
CA SER A 111 6.23 33.15 -19.60
C SER A 111 4.99 33.26 -20.45
N VAL A 112 4.16 34.23 -20.13
CA VAL A 112 2.92 34.54 -20.87
C VAL A 112 2.61 36.02 -20.77
N LYS A 113 2.02 36.60 -21.79
CA LYS A 113 1.55 38.01 -21.79
C LYS A 113 0.45 38.17 -20.71
N ALA A 114 0.42 39.34 -20.07
CA ALA A 114 -0.62 39.68 -19.08
C ALA A 114 -2.01 39.52 -19.67
N GLY A 115 -2.98 39.03 -18.91
CA GLY A 115 -4.33 38.73 -19.33
C GLY A 115 -4.51 37.44 -20.13
N LYS A 116 -3.44 36.67 -20.37
CA LYS A 116 -3.53 35.37 -21.05
C LYS A 116 -3.42 34.21 -20.10
N LYS A 117 -3.75 33.00 -20.59
CA LYS A 117 -3.61 31.73 -19.82
C LYS A 117 -2.38 30.98 -20.27
N LEU A 118 -1.77 30.23 -19.33
CA LEU A 118 -0.78 29.21 -19.65
C LEU A 118 -1.16 27.89 -18.92
N TYR A 119 -0.65 26.80 -19.46
CA TYR A 119 -0.97 25.46 -18.97
C TYR A 119 0.32 24.79 -18.48
N LEU A 120 0.36 24.49 -17.18
CA LEU A 120 1.44 23.75 -16.57
C LEU A 120 1.05 22.28 -16.43
N LYS A 121 2.01 21.39 -16.70
CA LYS A 121 1.85 19.96 -16.48
C LYS A 121 2.76 19.54 -15.33
N GLY A 122 2.19 18.92 -14.30
CA GLY A 122 2.94 18.35 -13.19
C GLY A 122 3.12 16.84 -13.36
N LYS A 123 4.34 16.35 -13.13
CA LYS A 123 4.68 14.92 -13.13
C LYS A 123 5.45 14.57 -11.85
N THR A 124 5.17 13.40 -11.26
CA THR A 124 5.87 12.94 -10.05
C THR A 124 6.68 11.67 -10.33
N SER A 125 7.90 11.63 -9.80
CA SER A 125 8.63 10.38 -9.61
C SER A 125 8.35 9.90 -8.19
N ALA A 126 7.85 8.68 -8.05
CA ALA A 126 7.39 8.18 -6.76
C ALA A 126 7.49 6.65 -6.65
N SER A 127 7.68 6.14 -5.44
CA SER A 127 7.59 4.72 -5.15
C SER A 127 6.15 4.20 -5.28
N SER A 128 5.99 2.87 -5.34
CA SER A 128 4.67 2.23 -5.42
C SER A 128 3.80 2.65 -4.23
N GLY A 129 2.54 3.01 -4.51
CA GLY A 129 1.55 3.40 -3.50
C GLY A 129 1.67 4.82 -2.97
N ALA A 130 2.55 5.66 -3.54
CA ALA A 130 2.62 7.08 -3.20
C ALA A 130 1.34 7.82 -3.66
N ASN A 131 0.90 8.78 -2.85
CA ASN A 131 -0.08 9.75 -3.30
C ASN A 131 0.60 10.72 -4.29
N ARG A 132 0.18 10.70 -5.55
CA ARG A 132 0.76 11.50 -6.64
C ARG A 132 -0.07 12.75 -6.94
N THR A 133 -1.05 13.04 -6.13
CA THR A 133 -1.89 14.24 -6.30
C THR A 133 -1.05 15.49 -6.06
N LEU A 134 -1.06 16.39 -7.01
CA LEU A 134 -0.38 17.67 -6.91
C LEU A 134 -1.37 18.74 -6.45
N LYS A 135 -0.92 19.59 -5.55
CA LYS A 135 -1.60 20.84 -5.19
C LYS A 135 -0.85 22.00 -5.84
N TRP A 136 -1.56 22.87 -6.51
CA TRP A 136 -1.03 24.06 -7.15
C TRP A 136 -1.34 25.27 -6.29
N SER A 137 -0.39 26.17 -6.14
CA SER A 137 -0.57 27.45 -5.47
C SER A 137 0.15 28.55 -6.20
N SER A 138 -0.38 29.77 -6.11
CA SER A 138 0.27 30.98 -6.61
C SER A 138 0.82 31.77 -5.43
N SER A 139 2.05 32.24 -5.54
CA SER A 139 2.68 33.12 -4.53
C SER A 139 2.02 34.49 -4.47
N ASN A 140 1.38 34.92 -5.58
CA ASN A 140 0.66 36.19 -5.63
C ASN A 140 -0.58 36.12 -6.52
N THR A 141 -1.72 35.95 -5.86
CA THR A 141 -3.03 35.81 -6.54
C THR A 141 -3.54 37.10 -7.18
N LYS A 142 -2.95 38.28 -6.85
CA LYS A 142 -3.26 39.56 -7.55
C LYS A 142 -2.79 39.56 -9.00
N TYR A 143 -1.69 38.84 -9.31
CA TYR A 143 -1.12 38.81 -10.66
C TYR A 143 -1.50 37.56 -11.43
N ALA A 144 -1.63 36.41 -10.74
CA ALA A 144 -2.02 35.16 -11.38
C ALA A 144 -2.70 34.21 -10.41
N LYS A 145 -3.69 33.48 -10.88
CA LYS A 145 -4.31 32.34 -10.17
C LYS A 145 -3.99 31.04 -10.91
N VAL A 146 -3.83 29.95 -10.16
CA VAL A 146 -3.64 28.62 -10.72
C VAL A 146 -4.80 27.71 -10.30
N SER A 147 -5.33 26.96 -11.26
CA SER A 147 -6.35 25.96 -11.00
C SER A 147 -5.75 24.65 -10.48
N SER A 148 -6.58 23.76 -9.90
CA SER A 148 -6.18 22.41 -9.50
C SER A 148 -5.62 21.56 -10.65
N LYS A 149 -5.89 21.92 -11.90
CA LYS A 149 -5.39 21.25 -13.11
C LYS A 149 -4.10 21.88 -13.67
N GLY A 150 -3.54 22.90 -12.99
CA GLY A 150 -2.31 23.58 -13.45
C GLY A 150 -2.55 24.66 -14.51
N THR A 151 -3.80 25.10 -14.74
CA THR A 151 -4.07 26.26 -15.61
C THR A 151 -3.82 27.53 -14.83
N VAL A 152 -2.86 28.33 -15.29
CA VAL A 152 -2.55 29.65 -14.74
C VAL A 152 -3.29 30.70 -15.54
N THR A 153 -4.05 31.55 -14.87
CA THR A 153 -4.72 32.72 -15.44
C THR A 153 -4.04 33.98 -14.93
N THR A 154 -3.50 34.80 -15.84
CA THR A 154 -2.82 36.04 -15.48
C THR A 154 -3.76 37.23 -15.66
N TYR A 155 -3.54 38.28 -14.87
CA TYR A 155 -4.33 39.52 -14.92
C TYR A 155 -3.54 40.66 -15.56
N LYS A 156 -4.24 41.66 -16.13
CA LYS A 156 -3.62 42.82 -16.82
C LYS A 156 -2.87 43.76 -15.85
N ALA A 157 -3.19 43.77 -14.57
CA ALA A 157 -2.55 44.65 -13.59
C ALA A 157 -1.23 44.04 -13.12
N GLY A 158 -0.12 44.48 -13.70
CA GLY A 158 1.23 44.23 -13.19
C GLY A 158 2.27 43.85 -14.24
N LYS A 159 3.18 44.75 -14.49
CA LYS A 159 4.42 44.50 -15.27
C LYS A 159 5.45 43.61 -14.53
N LYS A 160 5.07 42.92 -13.44
CA LYS A 160 6.01 42.09 -12.68
C LYS A 160 6.10 40.68 -13.23
N LYS A 161 7.33 40.22 -13.44
CA LYS A 161 7.71 38.87 -13.86
C LYS A 161 7.09 37.83 -12.87
N ILE A 162 6.26 36.93 -13.39
CA ILE A 162 5.74 35.82 -12.61
C ILE A 162 6.88 34.85 -12.36
N ARG A 163 7.29 34.69 -11.10
CA ARG A 163 8.25 33.65 -10.71
C ARG A 163 7.55 32.29 -10.78
N GLU A 164 8.32 31.25 -11.09
CA GLU A 164 7.83 29.87 -11.10
C GLU A 164 7.30 29.52 -9.71
N ASP A 165 6.04 29.18 -9.63
CA ASP A 165 5.43 28.70 -8.39
C ASP A 165 5.70 27.20 -8.23
N HIS A 166 6.34 26.83 -7.14
CA HIS A 166 6.66 25.45 -6.86
C HIS A 166 5.39 24.70 -6.42
N SER A 167 5.09 23.61 -7.09
CA SER A 167 4.04 22.69 -6.62
C SER A 167 4.51 22.00 -5.35
N LYS A 168 3.74 22.08 -4.31
CA LYS A 168 3.96 21.29 -3.09
C LYS A 168 3.25 19.95 -3.22
N SER A 169 3.99 18.85 -3.11
CA SER A 169 3.37 17.55 -2.90
C SER A 169 2.79 17.51 -1.48
N SER A 170 1.51 17.19 -1.36
CA SER A 170 0.92 16.95 -0.04
C SER A 170 1.45 15.63 0.52
N GLY A 171 2.62 15.69 1.17
CA GLY A 171 3.03 14.63 2.07
C GLY A 171 2.19 14.74 3.34
N TRP A 172 1.44 13.73 3.65
CA TRP A 172 0.83 13.62 4.97
C TRP A 172 1.95 13.47 6.01
N LYS A 173 1.95 14.32 7.00
CA LYS A 173 2.70 14.07 8.24
C LYS A 173 2.11 12.88 8.98
#